data_685555373ace327ac18360c0109b6371
#
_entry.id   685555373ace327ac18360c0109b6371
#
_cell.length_a   1.000
_cell.length_b   1.000
_cell.length_c   1.000
_cell.angle_alpha   90.00
_cell.angle_beta   90.00
_cell.angle_gamma   90.00
#
_symmetry.space_group_name_H-M   'P 1'
#
loop_
_entity.id
_entity.type
_entity.pdbx_description
1 polymer ?
#
loop_
_entity_poly.entity_id
_entity_poly.type
_entity_poly.pdbx_seq_one_letter_code
_entity_poly.pdbx_strand_id
1 'polypeptide(L)'
;MANVSVYNIEGKEVGSIELNDAVFGVEVNEHLVHMAVVNQLANNRQGTQSAKTRSEVSGGSAASDVYKRQGHARQGSTRSPQWTGGGVVFAPVPRDYSFKMNKKEKRAALKSALTSRVEENKFIVVDELNFDEIKTKKFAEVMNNLKADKALVILGDMDTNVIKSAANIATVKTTQTSEMNVFDVLKYDTVVATKAAVEKIEEVYA
;
A
#
# COMPACT_ATOMS: atom_id res chain seq x y z
N MET A 1 -7.82 -19.90 -20.50
CA MET A 1 -7.05 -20.31 -19.30
C MET A 1 -5.60 -19.99 -19.55
N ALA A 2 -4.98 -19.17 -18.69
CA ALA A 2 -3.57 -18.85 -18.80
C ALA A 2 -2.76 -19.98 -18.12
N ASN A 3 -1.80 -20.55 -18.84
CA ASN A 3 -0.86 -21.51 -18.28
C ASN A 3 0.38 -20.78 -17.80
N VAL A 4 0.76 -20.96 -16.55
CA VAL A 4 1.94 -20.36 -15.94
C VAL A 4 2.89 -21.45 -15.46
N SER A 5 4.18 -21.29 -15.77
CA SER A 5 5.21 -22.23 -15.33
C SER A 5 5.42 -22.15 -13.82
N VAL A 6 5.57 -23.31 -13.19
CA VAL A 6 5.88 -23.46 -11.76
C VAL A 6 7.37 -23.69 -11.60
N TYR A 7 8.00 -22.87 -10.75
CA TYR A 7 9.43 -22.91 -10.48
C TYR A 7 9.74 -23.49 -9.09
N ASN A 8 10.91 -24.05 -8.94
CA ASN A 8 11.44 -24.42 -7.63
C ASN A 8 12.30 -23.27 -7.05
N ILE A 9 12.82 -23.42 -5.83
CA ILE A 9 13.71 -22.47 -5.15
C ILE A 9 14.99 -22.17 -5.95
N GLU A 10 15.42 -23.10 -6.82
CA GLU A 10 16.60 -22.93 -7.68
C GLU A 10 16.30 -22.15 -8.98
N GLY A 11 15.05 -21.81 -9.24
CA GLY A 11 14.62 -21.15 -10.48
C GLY A 11 14.46 -22.10 -11.68
N LYS A 12 14.42 -23.42 -11.44
CA LYS A 12 14.15 -24.41 -12.48
C LYS A 12 12.65 -24.65 -12.59
N GLU A 13 12.18 -24.81 -13.82
CA GLU A 13 10.80 -25.15 -14.10
C GLU A 13 10.52 -26.62 -13.71
N VAL A 14 9.50 -26.81 -12.87
CA VAL A 14 9.08 -28.12 -12.35
C VAL A 14 7.80 -28.61 -13.04
N GLY A 15 6.96 -27.68 -13.48
CA GLY A 15 5.68 -27.98 -14.10
C GLY A 15 4.94 -26.74 -14.55
N SER A 16 3.68 -26.89 -14.88
CA SER A 16 2.77 -25.78 -15.20
C SER A 16 1.48 -25.90 -14.42
N ILE A 17 0.87 -24.78 -14.12
CA ILE A 17 -0.46 -24.68 -13.48
C ILE A 17 -1.40 -23.91 -14.40
N GLU A 18 -2.63 -24.39 -14.52
CA GLU A 18 -3.70 -23.70 -15.24
C GLU A 18 -4.40 -22.74 -14.26
N LEU A 19 -4.40 -21.45 -14.59
CA LEU A 19 -5.05 -20.44 -13.79
C LEU A 19 -6.53 -20.30 -14.18
N ASN A 20 -7.39 -20.11 -13.18
CA ASN A 20 -8.82 -19.93 -13.38
C ASN A 20 -9.13 -18.56 -14.02
N ASP A 21 -9.76 -18.56 -15.21
CA ASP A 21 -10.14 -17.33 -15.93
C ASP A 21 -11.09 -16.44 -15.14
N ALA A 22 -11.89 -16.98 -14.23
CA ALA A 22 -12.77 -16.19 -13.38
C ALA A 22 -12.01 -15.25 -12.41
N VAL A 23 -10.71 -15.48 -12.19
CA VAL A 23 -9.84 -14.69 -11.31
C VAL A 23 -8.72 -14.00 -12.07
N PHE A 24 -8.05 -14.73 -12.98
CA PHE A 24 -6.83 -14.29 -13.66
C PHE A 24 -7.01 -13.95 -15.15
N GLY A 25 -8.24 -14.12 -15.67
CA GLY A 25 -8.61 -13.83 -17.06
C GLY A 25 -9.73 -12.81 -17.20
N VAL A 26 -9.91 -11.92 -16.22
CA VAL A 26 -10.99 -10.92 -16.20
C VAL A 26 -10.55 -9.69 -16.98
N GLU A 27 -11.48 -9.03 -17.69
CA GLU A 27 -11.22 -7.74 -18.34
C GLU A 27 -10.67 -6.72 -17.34
N VAL A 28 -9.53 -6.12 -17.68
CA VAL A 28 -8.83 -5.18 -16.80
C VAL A 28 -9.57 -3.83 -16.74
N ASN A 29 -10.09 -3.48 -15.57
CA ASN A 29 -10.75 -2.20 -15.33
C ASN A 29 -9.80 -1.24 -14.60
N GLU A 30 -9.07 -0.42 -15.37
CA GLU A 30 -8.10 0.54 -14.84
C GLU A 30 -8.71 1.55 -13.86
N HIS A 31 -9.95 1.98 -14.08
CA HIS A 31 -10.63 2.93 -13.19
C HIS A 31 -10.85 2.32 -11.79
N LEU A 32 -11.32 1.08 -11.70
CA LEU A 32 -11.52 0.42 -10.41
C LEU A 32 -10.19 0.16 -9.70
N VAL A 33 -9.17 -0.22 -10.44
CA VAL A 33 -7.81 -0.41 -9.92
C VAL A 33 -7.27 0.90 -9.35
N HIS A 34 -7.37 2.00 -10.09
CA HIS A 34 -6.99 3.34 -9.62
C HIS A 34 -7.76 3.75 -8.36
N MET A 35 -9.07 3.57 -8.35
CA MET A 35 -9.92 3.88 -7.18
C MET A 35 -9.54 3.07 -5.95
N ALA A 36 -9.17 1.78 -6.11
CA ALA A 36 -8.70 0.95 -5.01
C ALA A 36 -7.36 1.46 -4.42
N VAL A 37 -6.43 1.89 -5.27
CA VAL A 37 -5.16 2.50 -4.85
C VAL A 37 -5.41 3.81 -4.10
N VAL A 38 -6.23 4.70 -4.65
CA VAL A 38 -6.59 5.99 -3.99
C VAL A 38 -7.26 5.74 -2.65
N ASN A 39 -8.18 4.76 -2.58
CA ASN A 39 -8.84 4.37 -1.33
C ASN A 39 -7.82 3.91 -0.27
N GLN A 40 -6.88 3.03 -0.65
CA GLN A 40 -5.84 2.53 0.27
C GLN A 40 -4.94 3.67 0.78
N LEU A 41 -4.50 4.56 -0.11
CA LEU A 41 -3.66 5.69 0.25
C LEU A 41 -4.41 6.69 1.15
N ALA A 42 -5.69 6.96 0.85
CA ALA A 42 -6.53 7.84 1.67
C ALA A 42 -6.78 7.26 3.06
N ASN A 43 -7.05 5.96 3.16
CA ASN A 43 -7.26 5.27 4.43
C ASN A 43 -5.99 5.21 5.31
N ASN A 44 -4.81 5.25 4.70
CA ASN A 44 -3.54 5.28 5.42
C ASN A 44 -3.19 6.67 5.98
N ARG A 45 -3.91 7.73 5.55
CA ARG A 45 -3.65 9.09 6.05
C ARG A 45 -4.21 9.26 7.46
N GLN A 46 -3.36 9.61 8.40
CA GLN A 46 -3.75 9.82 9.80
C GLN A 46 -4.60 11.08 10.02
N GLY A 47 -4.42 12.12 9.21
CA GLY A 47 -5.25 13.32 9.23
C GLY A 47 -5.11 14.23 10.46
N THR A 48 -3.99 14.17 11.16
CA THR A 48 -3.75 14.92 12.43
C THR A 48 -3.20 16.34 12.24
N GLN A 49 -3.17 16.84 11.00
CA GLN A 49 -2.71 18.20 10.72
C GLN A 49 -3.59 19.22 11.48
N SER A 50 -2.95 20.15 12.17
CA SER A 50 -3.63 21.22 12.91
C SER A 50 -2.77 22.47 12.94
N ALA A 51 -3.41 23.63 12.74
CA ALA A 51 -2.80 24.91 13.01
C ALA A 51 -3.77 25.79 13.78
N LYS A 52 -3.27 26.65 14.66
CA LYS A 52 -4.10 27.48 15.52
C LYS A 52 -4.70 28.64 14.75
N THR A 53 -6.01 28.82 14.87
CA THR A 53 -6.72 30.00 14.43
C THR A 53 -6.47 31.16 15.38
N ARG A 54 -6.87 32.36 15.00
CA ARG A 54 -6.74 33.58 15.83
C ARG A 54 -7.39 33.45 17.23
N SER A 55 -8.44 32.66 17.35
CA SER A 55 -9.11 32.42 18.63
C SER A 55 -8.37 31.46 19.55
N GLU A 56 -7.58 30.57 19.00
CA GLU A 56 -6.86 29.52 19.72
C GLU A 56 -5.43 29.94 20.13
N VAL A 57 -4.88 30.97 19.47
CA VAL A 57 -3.56 31.53 19.84
C VAL A 57 -3.66 32.27 21.14
N SER A 58 -2.76 32.00 22.08
CA SER A 58 -2.65 32.79 23.33
C SER A 58 -2.15 34.19 23.04
N GLY A 59 -2.74 35.18 23.73
CA GLY A 59 -2.35 36.57 23.60
C GLY A 59 -3.52 37.55 23.88
N GLY A 60 -3.23 38.83 24.10
CA GLY A 60 -4.22 39.83 24.42
C GLY A 60 -4.76 40.60 23.22
N SER A 61 -6.02 41.03 23.32
CA SER A 61 -6.60 41.99 22.38
C SER A 61 -6.32 43.45 22.82
N ALA A 62 -6.04 43.67 24.09
CA ALA A 62 -5.90 44.99 24.68
C ALA A 62 -4.54 45.68 24.46
N ALA A 63 -3.56 44.99 23.90
CA ALA A 63 -2.21 45.53 23.62
C ALA A 63 -2.22 46.75 22.67
N SER A 64 -3.29 46.94 21.91
CA SER A 64 -3.41 48.06 20.96
C SER A 64 -3.55 49.43 21.62
N ASP A 65 -4.05 49.51 22.86
CA ASP A 65 -4.24 50.77 23.54
C ASP A 65 -2.93 51.39 24.05
N VAL A 66 -1.97 50.57 24.41
CA VAL A 66 -0.62 51.00 24.88
C VAL A 66 0.15 51.72 23.77
N TYR A 67 -0.10 51.38 22.50
CA TYR A 67 0.60 51.92 21.33
C TYR A 67 -0.13 53.03 20.61
N LYS A 68 -1.27 53.50 21.13
CA LYS A 68 -1.96 54.69 20.60
C LYS A 68 -1.07 55.89 20.73
N ARG A 69 -0.97 56.69 19.65
CA ARG A 69 -0.13 57.90 19.56
C ARG A 69 1.39 57.68 19.47
N GLN A 70 1.87 56.43 19.26
CA GLN A 70 3.29 56.14 19.06
C GLN A 70 3.72 56.02 17.57
N GLY A 71 2.84 56.40 16.64
CA GLY A 71 3.12 56.36 15.19
C GLY A 71 2.95 54.97 14.55
N HIS A 72 2.49 53.98 15.30
CA HIS A 72 2.20 52.65 14.76
C HIS A 72 0.77 52.56 14.19
N ALA A 73 0.60 51.69 13.17
CA ALA A 73 -0.69 51.42 12.59
C ALA A 73 -1.67 50.84 13.62
N ARG A 74 -2.94 51.21 13.51
CA ARG A 74 -3.98 50.71 14.43
C ARG A 74 -4.21 49.23 14.19
N GLN A 75 -4.15 48.41 15.26
CA GLN A 75 -4.37 46.97 15.23
C GLN A 75 -5.42 46.57 16.27
N GLY A 76 -6.31 45.66 15.91
CA GLY A 76 -7.36 45.16 16.80
C GLY A 76 -6.89 44.04 17.75
N SER A 77 -5.87 43.29 17.38
CA SER A 77 -5.34 42.20 18.19
C SER A 77 -3.95 41.79 17.71
N THR A 78 -3.06 41.44 18.64
CA THR A 78 -1.73 40.88 18.37
C THR A 78 -1.79 39.46 17.87
N ARG A 79 -2.94 38.78 18.00
CA ARG A 79 -3.19 37.41 17.51
C ARG A 79 -3.62 37.36 16.03
N SER A 80 -3.80 38.54 15.41
CA SER A 80 -4.24 38.60 14.01
C SER A 80 -3.19 38.01 13.06
N PRO A 81 -3.61 37.45 11.90
CA PRO A 81 -2.69 36.72 10.99
C PRO A 81 -1.56 37.56 10.42
N GLN A 82 -1.70 38.90 10.39
CA GLN A 82 -0.65 39.81 9.94
C GLN A 82 0.51 39.95 10.92
N TRP A 83 0.35 39.48 12.14
CA TRP A 83 1.38 39.52 13.15
C TRP A 83 2.26 38.28 13.16
N THR A 84 3.55 38.44 13.40
CA THR A 84 4.44 37.30 13.64
C THR A 84 3.99 36.57 14.89
N GLY A 85 3.72 35.26 14.77
CA GLY A 85 3.15 34.45 15.84
C GLY A 85 1.63 34.56 15.97
N GLY A 86 0.95 35.32 15.10
CA GLY A 86 -0.52 35.33 15.02
C GLY A 86 -1.11 34.02 14.48
N GLY A 87 -2.44 33.92 14.56
CA GLY A 87 -3.16 32.72 14.07
C GLY A 87 -3.24 32.65 12.56
N VAL A 88 -3.50 31.45 12.03
CA VAL A 88 -3.73 31.20 10.60
C VAL A 88 -5.21 31.44 10.28
N VAL A 89 -5.53 32.14 9.16
CA VAL A 89 -6.93 32.49 8.81
C VAL A 89 -7.75 31.23 8.52
N PHE A 90 -7.29 30.41 7.58
CA PHE A 90 -7.89 29.12 7.23
C PHE A 90 -6.99 27.98 7.71
N ALA A 91 -6.90 27.85 9.04
CA ALA A 91 -6.06 26.83 9.64
C ALA A 91 -6.54 25.42 9.28
N PRO A 92 -5.65 24.51 8.88
CA PRO A 92 -6.02 23.12 8.73
C PRO A 92 -6.44 22.56 10.10
N VAL A 93 -7.51 21.78 10.10
CA VAL A 93 -8.02 21.06 11.28
C VAL A 93 -7.88 19.55 11.07
N PRO A 94 -7.75 18.75 12.13
CA PRO A 94 -7.77 17.31 12.02
C PRO A 94 -9.05 16.84 11.33
N ARG A 95 -8.88 15.95 10.32
CA ARG A 95 -10.02 15.36 9.61
C ARG A 95 -9.73 13.95 9.18
N ASP A 96 -10.78 13.15 9.03
CA ASP A 96 -10.71 11.83 8.43
C ASP A 96 -10.70 11.96 6.89
N TYR A 97 -9.75 11.28 6.24
CA TYR A 97 -9.63 11.18 4.79
C TYR A 97 -10.16 9.87 4.25
N SER A 98 -10.51 8.92 5.12
CA SER A 98 -10.95 7.60 4.72
C SER A 98 -12.30 7.66 3.99
N PHE A 99 -12.45 6.79 3.01
CA PHE A 99 -13.74 6.54 2.38
C PHE A 99 -13.91 5.04 2.10
N LYS A 100 -15.17 4.62 2.03
CA LYS A 100 -15.53 3.22 1.86
C LYS A 100 -15.77 2.90 0.39
N MET A 101 -15.15 1.83 -0.09
CA MET A 101 -15.41 1.22 -1.39
C MET A 101 -16.21 -0.06 -1.22
N ASN A 102 -17.13 -0.37 -2.15
CA ASN A 102 -17.98 -1.55 -2.09
C ASN A 102 -17.17 -2.86 -2.20
N LYS A 103 -17.65 -3.93 -1.55
CA LYS A 103 -16.95 -5.23 -1.56
C LYS A 103 -16.78 -5.80 -2.98
N LYS A 104 -17.80 -5.69 -3.83
CA LYS A 104 -17.77 -6.17 -5.23
C LYS A 104 -16.73 -5.39 -6.05
N GLU A 105 -16.67 -4.08 -5.90
CA GLU A 105 -15.68 -3.23 -6.58
C GLU A 105 -14.24 -3.55 -6.15
N LYS A 106 -14.00 -3.77 -4.85
CA LYS A 106 -12.68 -4.20 -4.35
C LYS A 106 -12.24 -5.53 -4.93
N ARG A 107 -13.16 -6.50 -5.01
CA ARG A 107 -12.87 -7.82 -5.61
C ARG A 107 -12.58 -7.70 -7.10
N ALA A 108 -13.38 -6.93 -7.84
CA ALA A 108 -13.14 -6.70 -9.26
C ALA A 108 -11.81 -5.99 -9.52
N ALA A 109 -11.46 -4.98 -8.72
CA ALA A 109 -10.17 -4.29 -8.80
C ALA A 109 -9.00 -5.25 -8.55
N LEU A 110 -9.11 -6.14 -7.57
CA LEU A 110 -8.07 -7.11 -7.26
C LEU A 110 -7.88 -8.15 -8.39
N LYS A 111 -8.99 -8.69 -8.91
CA LYS A 111 -8.96 -9.59 -10.08
C LYS A 111 -8.30 -8.91 -11.28
N SER A 112 -8.70 -7.67 -11.60
CA SER A 112 -8.09 -6.87 -12.67
C SER A 112 -6.59 -6.65 -12.48
N ALA A 113 -6.13 -6.38 -11.25
CA ALA A 113 -4.72 -6.20 -10.96
C ALA A 113 -3.91 -7.49 -11.12
N LEU A 114 -4.46 -8.63 -10.70
CA LEU A 114 -3.83 -9.95 -10.88
C LEU A 114 -3.76 -10.34 -12.35
N THR A 115 -4.84 -10.15 -13.11
CA THR A 115 -4.89 -10.39 -14.55
C THR A 115 -3.82 -9.57 -15.29
N SER A 116 -3.71 -8.28 -14.99
CA SER A 116 -2.67 -7.42 -15.58
C SER A 116 -1.25 -7.96 -15.32
N ARG A 117 -0.97 -8.48 -14.11
CA ARG A 117 0.34 -9.08 -13.80
C ARG A 117 0.60 -10.38 -14.55
N VAL A 118 -0.42 -11.18 -14.79
CA VAL A 118 -0.32 -12.41 -15.61
C VAL A 118 -0.08 -12.04 -17.08
N GLU A 119 -0.80 -11.09 -17.65
CA GLU A 119 -0.63 -10.61 -19.02
C GLU A 119 0.76 -10.01 -19.27
N GLU A 120 1.31 -9.30 -18.28
CA GLU A 120 2.67 -8.75 -18.33
C GLU A 120 3.78 -9.80 -18.12
N ASN A 121 3.44 -11.07 -17.89
CA ASN A 121 4.38 -12.14 -17.49
C ASN A 121 5.18 -11.81 -16.22
N LYS A 122 4.57 -11.08 -15.30
CA LYS A 122 5.15 -10.69 -14.00
C LYS A 122 4.54 -11.45 -12.83
N PHE A 123 3.84 -12.54 -13.11
CA PHE A 123 3.28 -13.44 -12.13
C PHE A 123 4.04 -14.76 -12.19
N ILE A 124 4.80 -15.05 -11.13
CA ILE A 124 5.64 -16.25 -11.01
C ILE A 124 5.03 -17.17 -9.96
N VAL A 125 4.86 -18.44 -10.29
CA VAL A 125 4.41 -19.45 -9.34
C VAL A 125 5.58 -20.29 -8.88
N VAL A 126 5.71 -20.46 -7.55
CA VAL A 126 6.72 -21.31 -6.93
C VAL A 126 6.02 -22.47 -6.24
N ASP A 127 6.58 -23.66 -6.37
CA ASP A 127 6.02 -24.89 -5.78
C ASP A 127 5.90 -24.74 -4.26
N GLU A 128 7.04 -24.67 -3.57
CA GLU A 128 7.11 -24.45 -2.12
C GLU A 128 8.25 -23.51 -1.76
N LEU A 129 8.03 -22.69 -0.72
CA LEU A 129 9.04 -21.85 -0.09
C LEU A 129 9.22 -22.31 1.35
N ASN A 130 10.08 -23.30 1.56
CA ASN A 130 10.37 -23.85 2.89
C ASN A 130 11.80 -23.51 3.30
N PHE A 131 11.95 -22.90 4.50
CA PHE A 131 13.24 -22.60 5.10
C PHE A 131 13.34 -23.22 6.49
N ASP A 132 14.34 -24.10 6.71
CA ASP A 132 14.61 -24.69 8.03
C ASP A 132 15.08 -23.64 9.04
N GLU A 133 15.79 -22.62 8.56
CA GLU A 133 16.39 -21.57 9.36
C GLU A 133 16.06 -20.18 8.82
N ILE A 134 15.95 -19.19 9.71
CA ILE A 134 15.77 -17.78 9.34
C ILE A 134 17.09 -17.22 8.80
N LYS A 135 17.21 -17.10 7.47
CA LYS A 135 18.40 -16.53 6.80
C LYS A 135 18.03 -15.69 5.60
N THR A 136 18.33 -14.38 5.68
CA THR A 136 18.09 -13.41 4.60
C THR A 136 18.89 -13.73 3.34
N LYS A 137 20.11 -14.26 3.49
CA LYS A 137 20.97 -14.62 2.35
C LYS A 137 20.32 -15.71 1.48
N LYS A 138 19.77 -16.77 2.09
CA LYS A 138 19.07 -17.83 1.36
C LYS A 138 17.86 -17.27 0.59
N PHE A 139 17.09 -16.38 1.24
CA PHE A 139 15.94 -15.77 0.59
C PHE A 139 16.35 -14.85 -0.58
N ALA A 140 17.41 -14.07 -0.44
CA ALA A 140 17.95 -13.25 -1.52
C ALA A 140 18.45 -14.08 -2.70
N GLU A 141 19.08 -15.23 -2.45
CA GLU A 141 19.50 -16.19 -3.49
C GLU A 141 18.28 -16.72 -4.28
N VAL A 142 17.17 -17.05 -3.60
CA VAL A 142 15.91 -17.47 -4.25
C VAL A 142 15.36 -16.36 -5.14
N MET A 143 15.29 -15.11 -4.67
CA MET A 143 14.80 -13.99 -5.47
C MET A 143 15.68 -13.73 -6.69
N ASN A 144 17.00 -13.84 -6.56
CA ASN A 144 17.93 -13.73 -7.68
C ASN A 144 17.74 -14.87 -8.70
N ASN A 145 17.53 -16.09 -8.25
CA ASN A 145 17.27 -17.24 -9.13
C ASN A 145 15.99 -17.07 -9.94
N LEU A 146 14.95 -16.48 -9.32
CA LEU A 146 13.66 -16.17 -9.94
C LEU A 146 13.71 -14.85 -10.75
N LYS A 147 14.82 -14.11 -10.73
CA LYS A 147 14.96 -12.77 -11.37
C LYS A 147 13.88 -11.77 -10.93
N ALA A 148 13.53 -11.81 -9.66
CA ALA A 148 12.48 -11.02 -9.06
C ALA A 148 13.07 -9.97 -8.10
N ASP A 149 13.66 -8.89 -8.65
CA ASP A 149 14.37 -7.86 -7.87
C ASP A 149 13.45 -7.12 -6.91
N LYS A 150 12.23 -6.79 -7.34
CA LYS A 150 11.22 -6.10 -6.55
C LYS A 150 9.93 -6.90 -6.54
N ALA A 151 9.76 -7.71 -5.51
CA ALA A 151 8.75 -8.76 -5.48
C ALA A 151 7.76 -8.63 -4.32
N LEU A 152 6.48 -8.91 -4.63
CA LEU A 152 5.46 -9.24 -3.66
C LEU A 152 5.36 -10.76 -3.56
N VAL A 153 5.69 -11.32 -2.40
CA VAL A 153 5.62 -12.78 -2.17
C VAL A 153 4.32 -13.10 -1.45
N ILE A 154 3.46 -13.90 -2.08
CA ILE A 154 2.17 -14.31 -1.55
C ILE A 154 2.28 -15.74 -1.04
N LEU A 155 2.04 -15.91 0.25
CA LEU A 155 2.09 -17.19 0.95
C LEU A 155 0.67 -17.74 1.15
N GLY A 156 0.49 -19.03 0.95
CA GLY A 156 -0.77 -19.70 1.26
C GLY A 156 -1.04 -19.77 2.75
N ASP A 157 -0.04 -20.16 3.52
CA ASP A 157 -0.07 -20.23 4.98
C ASP A 157 1.03 -19.37 5.61
N MET A 158 0.89 -19.08 6.90
CA MET A 158 1.84 -18.27 7.63
C MET A 158 3.09 -19.08 7.97
N ASP A 159 4.17 -18.87 7.22
CA ASP A 159 5.49 -19.38 7.57
C ASP A 159 6.36 -18.28 8.17
N THR A 160 6.62 -18.39 9.47
CA THR A 160 7.42 -17.41 10.21
C THR A 160 8.87 -17.37 9.76
N ASN A 161 9.45 -18.49 9.28
CA ASN A 161 10.83 -18.54 8.82
C ASN A 161 10.99 -17.76 7.50
N VAL A 162 10.04 -17.94 6.57
CA VAL A 162 10.02 -17.20 5.30
C VAL A 162 9.82 -15.72 5.53
N ILE A 163 8.82 -15.34 6.34
CA ILE A 163 8.48 -13.94 6.63
C ILE A 163 9.68 -13.21 7.28
N LYS A 164 10.30 -13.80 8.32
CA LYS A 164 11.46 -13.20 8.98
C LYS A 164 12.70 -13.16 8.10
N SER A 165 12.90 -14.13 7.21
CA SER A 165 14.00 -14.14 6.26
C SER A 165 13.86 -13.04 5.20
N ALA A 166 12.64 -12.72 4.78
CA ALA A 166 12.35 -11.67 3.81
C ALA A 166 12.32 -10.26 4.41
N ALA A 167 11.95 -10.12 5.69
CA ALA A 167 11.63 -8.83 6.33
C ALA A 167 12.72 -7.75 6.24
N ASN A 168 13.99 -8.14 6.17
CA ASN A 168 15.12 -7.18 6.07
C ASN A 168 15.43 -6.74 4.62
N ILE A 169 14.76 -7.30 3.63
CA ILE A 169 14.99 -6.97 2.21
C ILE A 169 14.01 -5.87 1.81
N ALA A 170 14.50 -4.66 1.58
CA ALA A 170 13.66 -3.48 1.32
C ALA A 170 12.82 -3.58 0.03
N THR A 171 13.26 -4.38 -0.94
CA THR A 171 12.59 -4.57 -2.24
C THR A 171 11.55 -5.68 -2.24
N VAL A 172 11.44 -6.44 -1.16
CA VAL A 172 10.52 -7.57 -1.04
C VAL A 172 9.51 -7.32 0.07
N LYS A 173 8.26 -7.69 -0.18
CA LYS A 173 7.20 -7.77 0.83
C LYS A 173 6.56 -9.14 0.79
N THR A 174 6.43 -9.76 1.95
CA THR A 174 5.64 -10.98 2.12
C THR A 174 4.23 -10.62 2.56
N THR A 175 3.23 -11.29 2.03
CA THR A 175 1.82 -11.14 2.41
C THR A 175 1.11 -12.49 2.36
N GLN A 176 0.03 -12.63 3.11
CA GLN A 176 -0.86 -13.77 3.03
C GLN A 176 -1.97 -13.51 2.00
N THR A 177 -2.63 -14.56 1.54
CA THR A 177 -3.78 -14.45 0.64
C THR A 177 -4.92 -13.60 1.22
N SER A 178 -5.12 -13.64 2.55
CA SER A 178 -6.14 -12.86 3.27
C SER A 178 -5.85 -11.36 3.35
N GLU A 179 -4.57 -10.96 3.32
CA GLU A 179 -4.10 -9.57 3.46
C GLU A 179 -3.75 -8.91 2.12
N MET A 180 -3.88 -9.66 1.04
CA MET A 180 -3.55 -9.19 -0.31
C MET A 180 -4.40 -7.97 -0.69
N ASN A 181 -3.74 -6.93 -1.21
CA ASN A 181 -4.40 -5.71 -1.65
C ASN A 181 -3.87 -5.23 -3.00
N VAL A 182 -4.69 -4.45 -3.71
CA VAL A 182 -4.37 -3.92 -5.06
C VAL A 182 -3.12 -3.05 -5.06
N PHE A 183 -2.94 -2.24 -4.01
CA PHE A 183 -1.80 -1.34 -3.90
C PHE A 183 -0.47 -2.10 -3.87
N ASP A 184 -0.38 -3.17 -3.09
CA ASP A 184 0.84 -3.97 -3.01
C ASP A 184 1.10 -4.72 -4.34
N VAL A 185 0.07 -5.30 -4.97
CA VAL A 185 0.20 -5.97 -6.28
C VAL A 185 0.77 -5.04 -7.35
N LEU A 186 0.39 -3.75 -7.33
CA LEU A 186 0.89 -2.77 -8.29
C LEU A 186 2.22 -2.13 -7.89
N LYS A 187 2.49 -2.00 -6.58
CA LYS A 187 3.72 -1.37 -6.07
C LYS A 187 4.96 -2.20 -6.39
N TYR A 188 4.83 -3.52 -6.37
CA TYR A 188 5.91 -4.44 -6.67
C TYR A 188 5.84 -4.86 -8.13
N ASP A 189 7.01 -4.96 -8.77
CA ASP A 189 7.08 -5.22 -10.20
C ASP A 189 6.71 -6.68 -10.53
N THR A 190 7.06 -7.61 -9.66
CA THR A 190 6.80 -9.03 -9.83
C THR A 190 5.99 -9.57 -8.66
N VAL A 191 5.01 -10.40 -8.93
CA VAL A 191 4.25 -11.16 -7.93
C VAL A 191 4.76 -12.59 -7.93
N VAL A 192 5.24 -13.06 -6.79
CA VAL A 192 5.68 -14.44 -6.58
C VAL A 192 4.66 -15.12 -5.65
N ALA A 193 3.94 -16.10 -6.13
CA ALA A 193 2.94 -16.82 -5.34
C ALA A 193 3.35 -18.28 -5.15
N THR A 194 3.13 -18.83 -3.96
CA THR A 194 3.25 -20.28 -3.78
C THR A 194 2.04 -20.97 -4.42
N LYS A 195 2.21 -22.22 -4.88
CA LYS A 195 1.12 -23.03 -5.44
C LYS A 195 -0.10 -23.07 -4.51
N ALA A 196 0.11 -23.30 -3.22
CA ALA A 196 -0.94 -23.27 -2.20
C ALA A 196 -1.62 -21.89 -2.09
N ALA A 197 -0.89 -20.78 -2.34
CA ALA A 197 -1.48 -19.45 -2.36
C ALA A 197 -2.38 -19.26 -3.56
N VAL A 198 -2.00 -19.75 -4.73
CA VAL A 198 -2.82 -19.67 -5.95
C VAL A 198 -4.14 -20.42 -5.76
N GLU A 199 -4.09 -21.65 -5.26
CA GLU A 199 -5.28 -22.47 -4.97
C GLU A 199 -6.23 -21.74 -3.99
N LYS A 200 -5.69 -21.13 -2.91
CA LYS A 200 -6.50 -20.35 -1.97
C LYS A 200 -7.07 -19.07 -2.58
N ILE A 201 -6.34 -18.40 -3.47
CA ILE A 201 -6.83 -17.21 -4.18
C ILE A 201 -8.02 -17.60 -5.07
N GLU A 202 -7.93 -18.71 -5.78
CA GLU A 202 -9.02 -19.22 -6.61
C GLU A 202 -10.24 -19.59 -5.77
N GLU A 203 -10.06 -20.28 -4.65
CA GLU A 203 -11.18 -20.63 -3.75
C GLU A 203 -11.92 -19.40 -3.22
N VAL A 204 -11.21 -18.34 -2.85
CA VAL A 204 -11.80 -17.13 -2.23
C VAL A 204 -12.44 -16.19 -3.27
N TYR A 205 -11.88 -16.14 -4.48
CA TYR A 205 -12.26 -15.14 -5.48
C TYR A 205 -12.95 -15.73 -6.72
N ALA A 206 -13.01 -17.02 -6.95
CA ALA A 206 -13.72 -17.64 -8.07
C ALA A 206 -15.22 -17.38 -8.10
#